data_45419e98f357c23048c6dbf8769b5155
#
_entry.id   45419e98f357c23048c6dbf8769b5155
#
_cell.length_a   1.000
_cell.length_b   1.000
_cell.length_c   1.000
_cell.angle_alpha   90.00
_cell.angle_beta   90.00
_cell.angle_gamma   90.00
#
_symmetry.space_group_name_H-M   'P 1'
#
loop_
_entity.id
_entity.type
_entity.pdbx_description
1 polymer ?
#
loop_
_entity_poly.entity_id
_entity_poly.type
_entity_poly.pdbx_seq_one_letter_code
_entity_poly.pdbx_strand_id
1 'polypeptide(L)'
;MKERVRIGVIGAGAIAQLAHLPVLSKMRGAELAAICDNDRPKARALADRFGIRDTFTDIEDLLELDDLDAVVVATPNHLHEPHVLSALAAKVNVLCERPLALNARGVERILAAAQRASKMVLIANNHRFRTDVQGLDRFVRGGELGKITGIRAGDYRLQRTTEGWRLRRAEAGGGAFLDLGVPLLDLALWLTDFADPIRVSAHMERGKGAGAVEQGMLVQITFANGLVFACDVANDYVGQEERWWFEVIATRGSARMAPLRVVKELNGRATDVSPSGAAGRESAFIQSYRAELAHFVAVVREESPYEPPADQVRLLKIVEAVYKSAEEDKEIRL
;
A
#
# COMPACT_ATOMS: atom_id res chain seq x y z
N MET A 1 -1.35 19.19 -23.92
CA MET A 1 -1.58 18.49 -22.64
C MET A 1 -3.06 18.60 -22.30
N LYS A 2 -3.71 17.50 -21.89
CA LYS A 2 -5.11 17.55 -21.43
C LYS A 2 -5.17 18.40 -20.14
N GLU A 3 -6.18 19.25 -20.03
CA GLU A 3 -6.37 20.11 -18.84
C GLU A 3 -6.71 19.31 -17.60
N ARG A 4 -7.44 18.19 -17.73
CA ARG A 4 -7.83 17.25 -16.67
C ARG A 4 -7.64 15.81 -17.11
N VAL A 5 -7.19 14.98 -16.16
CA VAL A 5 -7.12 13.52 -16.31
C VAL A 5 -8.50 12.95 -15.99
N ARG A 6 -9.13 12.26 -16.95
CA ARG A 6 -10.43 11.59 -16.78
C ARG A 6 -10.21 10.21 -16.15
N ILE A 7 -10.74 10.02 -14.95
CA ILE A 7 -10.45 8.84 -14.09
C ILE A 7 -11.74 8.07 -13.83
N GLY A 8 -11.73 6.78 -14.15
CA GLY A 8 -12.73 5.82 -13.69
C GLY A 8 -12.33 5.19 -12.37
N VAL A 9 -13.30 4.88 -11.50
CA VAL A 9 -13.03 4.13 -10.24
C VAL A 9 -13.71 2.77 -10.32
N ILE A 10 -12.92 1.71 -10.20
CA ILE A 10 -13.36 0.31 -10.23
C ILE A 10 -13.37 -0.22 -8.82
N GLY A 11 -14.55 -0.49 -8.28
CA GLY A 11 -14.79 -0.84 -6.88
C GLY A 11 -15.23 0.34 -6.03
N ALA A 12 -16.45 0.24 -5.49
CA ALA A 12 -17.06 1.23 -4.59
C ALA A 12 -16.97 0.81 -3.11
N GLY A 13 -15.87 0.13 -2.75
CA GLY A 13 -15.58 -0.36 -1.40
C GLY A 13 -15.23 0.76 -0.41
N ALA A 14 -14.87 0.37 0.82
CA ALA A 14 -14.56 1.31 1.90
C ALA A 14 -13.46 2.31 1.50
N ILE A 15 -12.36 1.84 0.89
CA ILE A 15 -11.24 2.72 0.55
C ILE A 15 -11.60 3.72 -0.55
N ALA A 16 -12.40 3.32 -1.52
CA ALA A 16 -12.93 4.24 -2.53
C ALA A 16 -13.76 5.35 -1.89
N GLN A 17 -14.63 5.02 -0.92
CA GLN A 17 -15.50 5.96 -0.22
C GLN A 17 -14.77 6.85 0.77
N LEU A 18 -13.75 6.33 1.45
CA LEU A 18 -13.03 7.05 2.50
C LEU A 18 -11.89 7.94 1.94
N ALA A 19 -11.28 7.54 0.84
CA ALA A 19 -10.09 8.21 0.32
C ALA A 19 -10.21 8.62 -1.16
N HIS A 20 -10.34 7.66 -2.10
CA HIS A 20 -10.23 7.98 -3.53
C HIS A 20 -11.29 8.97 -4.04
N LEU A 21 -12.57 8.68 -3.84
CA LEU A 21 -13.66 9.54 -4.32
C LEU A 21 -13.64 10.93 -3.66
N PRO A 22 -13.53 11.07 -2.31
CA PRO A 22 -13.47 12.38 -1.66
C PRO A 22 -12.26 13.23 -2.07
N VAL A 23 -11.12 12.61 -2.35
CA VAL A 23 -9.90 13.32 -2.73
C VAL A 23 -9.97 13.72 -4.21
N LEU A 24 -10.27 12.78 -5.12
CA LEU A 24 -10.34 13.02 -6.56
C LEU A 24 -11.42 14.05 -6.92
N SER A 25 -12.59 14.01 -6.26
CA SER A 25 -13.69 14.98 -6.53
C SER A 25 -13.31 16.44 -6.28
N LYS A 26 -12.26 16.69 -5.47
CA LYS A 26 -11.76 18.02 -5.13
C LYS A 26 -10.42 18.34 -5.75
N MET A 27 -9.82 17.39 -6.47
CA MET A 27 -8.47 17.52 -7.00
C MET A 27 -8.45 18.34 -8.28
N ARG A 28 -7.67 19.42 -8.31
CA ARG A 28 -7.40 20.14 -9.55
C ARG A 28 -6.63 19.25 -10.52
N GLY A 29 -7.00 19.24 -11.79
CA GLY A 29 -6.35 18.42 -12.82
C GLY A 29 -6.85 16.98 -12.90
N ALA A 30 -7.83 16.57 -12.08
CA ALA A 30 -8.55 15.30 -12.18
C ALA A 30 -10.06 15.53 -12.43
N GLU A 31 -10.70 14.58 -13.10
CA GLU A 31 -12.13 14.49 -13.29
C GLU A 31 -12.59 13.06 -13.02
N LEU A 32 -13.52 12.88 -12.08
CA LEU A 32 -14.18 11.60 -11.87
C LEU A 32 -15.18 11.36 -13.03
N ALA A 33 -14.77 10.55 -14.00
CA ALA A 33 -15.56 10.28 -15.20
C ALA A 33 -16.62 9.20 -14.96
N ALA A 34 -16.24 8.12 -14.28
CA ALA A 34 -17.09 6.95 -14.10
C ALA A 34 -16.81 6.21 -12.79
N ILE A 35 -17.79 5.42 -12.34
CA ILE A 35 -17.65 4.45 -11.26
C ILE A 35 -18.24 3.10 -11.67
N CYS A 36 -17.54 2.01 -11.36
CA CYS A 36 -17.98 0.64 -11.59
C CYS A 36 -18.00 -0.15 -10.28
N ASP A 37 -19.12 -0.80 -9.96
CA ASP A 37 -19.25 -1.77 -8.87
C ASP A 37 -20.39 -2.73 -9.19
N ASN A 38 -20.25 -4.02 -8.88
CA ASN A 38 -21.29 -5.02 -9.09
C ASN A 38 -22.58 -4.75 -8.27
N ASP A 39 -22.48 -3.95 -7.21
CA ASP A 39 -23.59 -3.40 -6.46
C ASP A 39 -24.07 -2.09 -7.12
N ARG A 40 -24.97 -2.20 -8.09
CA ARG A 40 -25.50 -1.06 -8.84
C ARG A 40 -26.11 0.06 -7.98
N PRO A 41 -26.95 -0.23 -6.94
CA PRO A 41 -27.45 0.79 -6.02
C PRO A 41 -26.34 1.58 -5.33
N LYS A 42 -25.28 0.89 -4.86
CA LYS A 42 -24.14 1.50 -4.20
C LYS A 42 -23.35 2.40 -5.16
N ALA A 43 -23.04 1.91 -6.38
CA ALA A 43 -22.36 2.71 -7.40
C ALA A 43 -23.13 3.98 -7.71
N ARG A 44 -24.46 3.88 -7.89
CA ARG A 44 -25.32 5.03 -8.18
C ARG A 44 -25.39 6.05 -7.06
N ALA A 45 -25.53 5.60 -5.82
CA ALA A 45 -25.54 6.50 -4.65
C ALA A 45 -24.22 7.30 -4.52
N LEU A 46 -23.09 6.67 -4.84
CA LEU A 46 -21.81 7.35 -4.83
C LEU A 46 -21.64 8.28 -6.03
N ALA A 47 -22.12 7.89 -7.20
CA ALA A 47 -22.12 8.75 -8.37
C ALA A 47 -22.92 10.04 -8.12
N ASP A 48 -24.11 9.92 -7.55
CA ASP A 48 -24.95 11.08 -7.16
C ASP A 48 -24.22 11.97 -6.13
N ARG A 49 -23.57 11.35 -5.14
CA ARG A 49 -22.85 12.07 -4.06
C ARG A 49 -21.64 12.85 -4.58
N PHE A 50 -20.90 12.31 -5.53
CA PHE A 50 -19.65 12.89 -6.02
C PHE A 50 -19.76 13.55 -7.39
N GLY A 51 -20.96 13.60 -7.98
CA GLY A 51 -21.23 14.24 -9.27
C GLY A 51 -20.62 13.46 -10.45
N ILE A 52 -20.54 12.12 -10.33
CA ILE A 52 -20.05 11.24 -11.40
C ILE A 52 -21.20 10.96 -12.36
N ARG A 53 -20.94 11.15 -13.68
CA ARG A 53 -21.99 11.00 -14.70
C ARG A 53 -22.32 9.53 -14.96
N ASP A 54 -21.28 8.72 -15.16
CA ASP A 54 -21.42 7.38 -15.73
C ASP A 54 -21.22 6.31 -14.66
N THR A 55 -22.16 5.35 -14.60
CA THR A 55 -22.14 4.25 -13.64
C THR A 55 -22.26 2.91 -14.36
N PHE A 56 -21.38 1.98 -14.02
CA PHE A 56 -21.30 0.66 -14.63
C PHE A 56 -21.36 -0.44 -13.58
N THR A 57 -21.79 -1.63 -13.98
CA THR A 57 -21.71 -2.85 -13.17
C THR A 57 -20.68 -3.82 -13.71
N ASP A 58 -20.22 -3.59 -14.92
CA ASP A 58 -19.22 -4.37 -15.62
C ASP A 58 -18.01 -3.48 -15.95
N ILE A 59 -16.81 -4.02 -15.78
CA ILE A 59 -15.57 -3.25 -16.02
C ILE A 59 -15.33 -3.03 -17.52
N GLU A 60 -15.71 -3.98 -18.36
CA GLU A 60 -15.57 -3.90 -19.80
C GLU A 60 -16.34 -2.70 -20.33
N ASP A 61 -17.59 -2.51 -19.88
CA ASP A 61 -18.43 -1.35 -20.27
C ASP A 61 -17.79 -0.02 -19.82
N LEU A 62 -17.16 0.03 -18.64
CA LEU A 62 -16.45 1.22 -18.18
C LEU A 62 -15.23 1.51 -19.05
N LEU A 63 -14.50 0.48 -19.44
CA LEU A 63 -13.27 0.61 -20.24
C LEU A 63 -13.55 0.97 -21.72
N GLU A 64 -14.78 0.81 -22.19
CA GLU A 64 -15.24 1.28 -23.53
C GLU A 64 -15.52 2.78 -23.57
N LEU A 65 -15.47 3.48 -22.42
CA LEU A 65 -15.68 4.93 -22.41
C LEU A 65 -14.62 5.66 -23.24
N ASP A 66 -15.09 6.49 -24.14
CA ASP A 66 -14.23 7.41 -24.89
C ASP A 66 -13.51 8.37 -23.93
N ASP A 67 -12.24 8.69 -24.25
CA ASP A 67 -11.44 9.66 -23.52
C ASP A 67 -11.10 9.30 -22.06
N LEU A 68 -11.21 8.03 -21.63
CA LEU A 68 -10.75 7.58 -20.33
C LEU A 68 -9.23 7.55 -20.29
N ASP A 69 -8.62 8.35 -19.43
CA ASP A 69 -7.17 8.45 -19.31
C ASP A 69 -6.58 7.42 -18.35
N ALA A 70 -7.31 7.17 -17.26
CA ALA A 70 -6.83 6.32 -16.17
C ALA A 70 -7.98 5.68 -15.38
N VAL A 71 -7.65 4.61 -14.65
CA VAL A 71 -8.55 4.00 -13.67
C VAL A 71 -7.86 3.85 -12.32
N VAL A 72 -8.65 3.93 -11.24
CA VAL A 72 -8.28 3.50 -9.90
C VAL A 72 -8.95 2.15 -9.64
N VAL A 73 -8.16 1.10 -9.41
CA VAL A 73 -8.65 -0.24 -9.07
C VAL A 73 -8.66 -0.38 -7.54
N ALA A 74 -9.85 -0.48 -6.96
CA ALA A 74 -10.10 -0.55 -5.51
C ALA A 74 -11.08 -1.70 -5.14
N THR A 75 -10.96 -2.80 -5.86
CA THR A 75 -11.76 -4.03 -5.73
C THR A 75 -11.15 -4.98 -4.68
N PRO A 76 -11.76 -6.16 -4.39
CA PRO A 76 -11.11 -7.21 -3.62
C PRO A 76 -9.77 -7.67 -4.24
N ASN A 77 -8.82 -8.08 -3.39
CA ASN A 77 -7.43 -8.36 -3.79
C ASN A 77 -7.29 -9.32 -4.98
N HIS A 78 -8.09 -10.40 -5.03
CA HIS A 78 -8.03 -11.39 -6.14
C HIS A 78 -8.47 -10.83 -7.50
N LEU A 79 -9.17 -9.69 -7.50
CA LEU A 79 -9.63 -9.01 -8.70
C LEU A 79 -8.65 -7.92 -9.19
N HIS A 80 -7.62 -7.58 -8.40
CA HIS A 80 -6.67 -6.55 -8.79
C HIS A 80 -5.96 -6.92 -10.10
N GLU A 81 -5.32 -8.08 -10.15
CA GLU A 81 -4.60 -8.51 -11.36
C GLU A 81 -5.50 -8.57 -12.60
N PRO A 82 -6.66 -9.27 -12.63
CA PRO A 82 -7.51 -9.30 -13.81
C PRO A 82 -7.99 -7.90 -14.22
N HIS A 83 -8.42 -7.05 -13.29
CA HIS A 83 -8.88 -5.70 -13.62
C HIS A 83 -7.76 -4.80 -14.16
N VAL A 84 -6.56 -4.89 -13.60
CA VAL A 84 -5.39 -4.17 -14.12
C VAL A 84 -5.06 -4.64 -15.53
N LEU A 85 -5.09 -5.95 -15.80
CA LEU A 85 -4.83 -6.50 -17.13
C LEU A 85 -5.89 -6.08 -18.15
N SER A 86 -7.18 -6.06 -17.79
CA SER A 86 -8.26 -5.54 -18.65
C SER A 86 -8.05 -4.05 -18.98
N ALA A 87 -7.73 -3.22 -17.97
CA ALA A 87 -7.47 -1.79 -18.19
C ALA A 87 -6.26 -1.55 -19.11
N LEU A 88 -5.18 -2.33 -18.94
CA LEU A 88 -4.02 -2.25 -19.82
C LEU A 88 -4.32 -2.70 -21.25
N ALA A 89 -5.15 -3.74 -21.43
CA ALA A 89 -5.62 -4.17 -22.76
C ALA A 89 -6.44 -3.08 -23.46
N ALA A 90 -7.27 -2.35 -22.71
CA ALA A 90 -8.00 -1.16 -23.17
C ALA A 90 -7.11 0.09 -23.31
N LYS A 91 -5.80 -0.01 -23.09
CA LYS A 91 -4.82 1.10 -23.16
C LYS A 91 -5.11 2.25 -22.19
N VAL A 92 -5.57 1.93 -21.00
CA VAL A 92 -5.85 2.89 -19.92
C VAL A 92 -4.75 2.78 -18.85
N ASN A 93 -4.30 3.91 -18.29
CA ASN A 93 -3.35 3.94 -17.18
C ASN A 93 -4.01 3.50 -15.88
N VAL A 94 -3.25 2.92 -14.96
CA VAL A 94 -3.81 2.31 -13.74
C VAL A 94 -3.12 2.80 -12.48
N LEU A 95 -3.90 3.18 -11.47
CA LEU A 95 -3.52 3.13 -10.06
C LEU A 95 -4.26 1.96 -9.42
N CYS A 96 -3.54 1.00 -8.86
CA CYS A 96 -4.15 -0.16 -8.21
C CYS A 96 -3.89 -0.13 -6.71
N GLU A 97 -4.92 -0.40 -5.90
CA GLU A 97 -4.76 -0.66 -4.47
C GLU A 97 -3.86 -1.87 -4.22
N ARG A 98 -3.24 -1.87 -3.06
CA ARG A 98 -2.39 -2.98 -2.62
C ARG A 98 -3.21 -4.19 -2.15
N PRO A 99 -2.67 -5.40 -2.34
CA PRO A 99 -1.47 -5.75 -3.12
C PRO A 99 -1.77 -5.67 -4.62
N LEU A 100 -0.77 -5.35 -5.44
CA LEU A 100 -0.95 -5.26 -6.90
C LEU A 100 -1.42 -6.58 -7.53
N ALA A 101 -0.99 -7.70 -6.95
CA ALA A 101 -1.46 -9.05 -7.27
C ALA A 101 -1.30 -9.92 -6.02
N LEU A 102 -1.88 -11.14 -6.01
CA LEU A 102 -1.78 -12.07 -4.88
C LEU A 102 -0.40 -12.76 -4.76
N ASN A 103 0.44 -12.68 -5.79
CA ASN A 103 1.77 -13.28 -5.82
C ASN A 103 2.71 -12.54 -6.77
N ALA A 104 4.02 -12.81 -6.64
CA ALA A 104 5.05 -12.16 -7.44
C ALA A 104 4.88 -12.37 -8.96
N ARG A 105 4.44 -13.57 -9.39
CA ARG A 105 4.19 -13.86 -10.82
C ARG A 105 3.04 -13.01 -11.39
N GLY A 106 2.03 -12.69 -10.60
CA GLY A 106 0.95 -11.77 -10.99
C GLY A 106 1.50 -10.38 -11.29
N VAL A 107 2.37 -9.88 -10.43
CA VAL A 107 3.05 -8.58 -10.67
C VAL A 107 3.90 -8.63 -11.92
N GLU A 108 4.67 -9.69 -12.15
CA GLU A 108 5.48 -9.87 -13.37
C GLU A 108 4.60 -9.83 -14.64
N ARG A 109 3.40 -10.48 -14.60
CA ARG A 109 2.43 -10.42 -15.73
C ARG A 109 1.90 -8.99 -15.96
N ILE A 110 1.57 -8.28 -14.91
CA ILE A 110 1.11 -6.88 -14.97
C ILE A 110 2.19 -5.99 -15.59
N LEU A 111 3.43 -6.07 -15.11
CA LEU A 111 4.55 -5.27 -15.63
C LEU A 111 4.79 -5.54 -17.11
N ALA A 112 4.78 -6.81 -17.52
CA ALA A 112 4.92 -7.18 -18.94
C ALA A 112 3.75 -6.67 -19.78
N ALA A 113 2.52 -6.68 -19.27
CA ALA A 113 1.34 -6.13 -19.96
C ALA A 113 1.41 -4.61 -20.07
N ALA A 114 1.81 -3.91 -19.03
CA ALA A 114 2.00 -2.45 -19.02
C ALA A 114 3.02 -2.01 -20.07
N GLN A 115 4.15 -2.71 -20.15
CA GLN A 115 5.18 -2.46 -21.16
C GLN A 115 4.63 -2.66 -22.59
N ARG A 116 3.94 -3.77 -22.86
CA ARG A 116 3.33 -4.04 -24.18
C ARG A 116 2.28 -3.00 -24.58
N ALA A 117 1.47 -2.56 -23.59
CA ALA A 117 0.44 -1.55 -23.81
C ALA A 117 0.99 -0.13 -23.92
N SER A 118 2.27 0.09 -23.56
CA SER A 118 2.86 1.42 -23.37
C SER A 118 2.01 2.27 -22.42
N LYS A 119 1.58 1.67 -21.30
CA LYS A 119 0.75 2.31 -20.27
C LYS A 119 1.41 2.19 -18.90
N MET A 120 1.02 3.08 -18.02
CA MET A 120 1.57 3.19 -16.68
C MET A 120 0.69 2.42 -15.68
N VAL A 121 1.34 1.71 -14.77
CA VAL A 121 0.72 1.10 -13.59
C VAL A 121 1.44 1.63 -12.36
N LEU A 122 0.70 2.24 -11.44
CA LEU A 122 1.19 2.59 -10.12
C LEU A 122 0.43 1.77 -9.07
N ILE A 123 1.08 1.55 -7.93
CA ILE A 123 0.46 0.91 -6.77
C ILE A 123 0.17 1.95 -5.69
N ALA A 124 -1.00 1.84 -5.04
CA ALA A 124 -1.39 2.71 -3.95
C ALA A 124 -0.68 2.31 -2.64
N ASN A 125 0.58 2.73 -2.51
CA ASN A 125 1.38 2.60 -1.29
C ASN A 125 1.37 3.93 -0.51
N ASN A 126 0.20 4.35 -0.05
CA ASN A 126 -0.04 5.65 0.57
C ASN A 126 0.89 5.95 1.76
N HIS A 127 1.41 4.94 2.47
CA HIS A 127 2.38 5.12 3.55
C HIS A 127 3.65 5.82 3.08
N ARG A 128 4.13 5.57 1.86
CA ARG A 128 5.31 6.25 1.29
C ARG A 128 5.08 7.75 1.09
N PHE A 129 3.81 8.19 1.00
CA PHE A 129 3.40 9.60 0.80
C PHE A 129 3.02 10.32 2.10
N ARG A 130 3.12 9.68 3.26
CA ARG A 130 2.89 10.33 4.55
C ARG A 130 3.98 11.38 4.81
N THR A 131 3.60 12.54 5.30
CA THR A 131 4.53 13.64 5.59
C THR A 131 5.60 13.27 6.60
N ASP A 132 5.25 12.50 7.64
CA ASP A 132 6.19 12.02 8.64
C ASP A 132 7.16 10.98 8.06
N VAL A 133 6.70 10.09 7.16
CA VAL A 133 7.53 9.14 6.42
C VAL A 133 8.51 9.86 5.50
N GLN A 134 8.06 10.85 4.76
CA GLN A 134 8.92 11.68 3.92
C GLN A 134 9.94 12.48 4.76
N GLY A 135 9.56 12.87 5.98
CA GLY A 135 10.48 13.45 6.95
C GLY A 135 11.56 12.45 7.38
N LEU A 136 11.19 11.23 7.75
CA LEU A 136 12.11 10.17 8.11
C LEU A 136 13.07 9.82 6.96
N ASP A 137 12.54 9.69 5.74
CA ASP A 137 13.33 9.37 4.54
C ASP A 137 14.48 10.36 4.31
N ARG A 138 14.25 11.66 4.54
CA ARG A 138 15.32 12.66 4.44
C ARG A 138 16.47 12.41 5.42
N PHE A 139 16.18 12.03 6.65
CA PHE A 139 17.21 11.68 7.63
C PHE A 139 17.97 10.41 7.25
N VAL A 140 17.25 9.41 6.71
CA VAL A 140 17.83 8.15 6.26
C VAL A 140 18.72 8.37 5.04
N ARG A 141 18.20 8.98 3.97
CA ARG A 141 18.96 9.25 2.73
C ARG A 141 20.08 10.26 2.92
N GLY A 142 19.89 11.22 3.85
CA GLY A 142 20.95 12.15 4.25
C GLY A 142 22.08 11.50 5.05
N GLY A 143 21.97 10.22 5.41
CA GLY A 143 22.98 9.47 6.17
C GLY A 143 23.13 9.97 7.62
N GLU A 144 22.23 10.81 8.10
CA GLU A 144 22.33 11.44 9.43
C GLU A 144 22.22 10.45 10.58
N LEU A 145 21.46 9.36 10.38
CA LEU A 145 21.28 8.30 11.37
C LEU A 145 22.39 7.23 11.32
N GLY A 146 23.25 7.26 10.30
CA GLY A 146 24.21 6.21 10.02
C GLY A 146 23.56 4.96 9.42
N LYS A 147 24.20 3.79 9.57
CA LYS A 147 23.70 2.53 9.01
C LYS A 147 22.49 2.03 9.81
N ILE A 148 21.37 1.76 9.15
CA ILE A 148 20.20 1.14 9.78
C ILE A 148 20.54 -0.32 10.11
N THR A 149 20.37 -0.70 11.37
CA THR A 149 20.62 -2.05 11.88
C THR A 149 19.35 -2.80 12.26
N GLY A 150 18.27 -2.08 12.52
CA GLY A 150 17.00 -2.68 12.87
C GLY A 150 15.80 -1.79 12.52
N ILE A 151 14.71 -2.44 12.15
CA ILE A 151 13.39 -1.83 12.06
C ILE A 151 12.42 -2.68 12.86
N ARG A 152 11.64 -2.04 13.73
CA ARG A 152 10.59 -2.67 14.54
C ARG A 152 9.28 -2.00 14.19
N ALA A 153 8.30 -2.79 13.79
CA ALA A 153 7.02 -2.25 13.35
C ALA A 153 5.86 -3.13 13.81
N GLY A 154 4.68 -2.56 13.86
CA GLY A 154 3.48 -3.34 14.13
C GLY A 154 2.20 -2.53 13.97
N ASP A 155 1.10 -3.26 13.89
CA ASP A 155 -0.24 -2.71 13.78
C ASP A 155 -1.25 -3.66 14.44
N TYR A 156 -1.85 -3.22 15.55
CA TYR A 156 -2.88 -3.96 16.28
C TYR A 156 -4.20 -3.24 16.13
N ARG A 157 -5.17 -3.93 15.55
CA ARG A 157 -6.52 -3.43 15.32
C ARG A 157 -7.52 -4.04 16.29
N LEU A 158 -8.38 -3.20 16.87
CA LEU A 158 -9.46 -3.61 17.74
C LEU A 158 -10.64 -4.18 16.97
N GLN A 159 -10.81 -3.75 15.73
CA GLN A 159 -11.95 -4.09 14.92
C GLN A 159 -11.78 -5.45 14.25
N ARG A 160 -12.67 -6.36 14.61
CA ARG A 160 -12.80 -7.66 13.95
C ARG A 160 -13.58 -7.53 12.65
N THR A 161 -12.99 -7.94 11.53
CA THR A 161 -13.74 -8.20 10.30
C THR A 161 -14.53 -9.49 10.50
N THR A 162 -15.86 -9.41 10.46
CA THR A 162 -16.73 -10.56 10.73
C THR A 162 -17.28 -11.22 9.48
N GLU A 163 -17.18 -10.56 8.34
CA GLU A 163 -17.74 -11.03 7.06
C GLU A 163 -16.99 -10.48 5.84
N GLY A 164 -17.29 -11.03 4.68
CA GLY A 164 -16.80 -10.55 3.40
C GLY A 164 -15.55 -11.29 2.89
N TRP A 165 -15.03 -10.79 1.77
CA TRP A 165 -13.93 -11.39 1.02
C TRP A 165 -12.61 -11.44 1.81
N ARG A 166 -12.42 -10.49 2.75
CA ARG A 166 -11.20 -10.42 3.58
C ARG A 166 -10.99 -11.64 4.47
N LEU A 167 -12.04 -12.38 4.79
CA LEU A 167 -11.96 -13.61 5.59
C LEU A 167 -11.68 -14.87 4.76
N ARG A 168 -11.77 -14.78 3.43
CA ARG A 168 -11.58 -15.91 2.52
C ARG A 168 -10.21 -15.83 1.87
N ARG A 169 -9.32 -16.75 2.24
CA ARG A 169 -7.92 -16.76 1.77
C ARG A 169 -7.80 -16.74 0.23
N ALA A 170 -8.70 -17.43 -0.47
CA ALA A 170 -8.69 -17.43 -1.94
C ALA A 170 -8.93 -16.05 -2.57
N GLU A 171 -9.66 -15.17 -1.87
CA GLU A 171 -10.00 -13.83 -2.36
C GLU A 171 -9.07 -12.76 -1.77
N ALA A 172 -8.71 -12.90 -0.50
CA ALA A 172 -7.84 -11.96 0.20
C ALA A 172 -6.34 -12.19 -0.09
N GLY A 173 -5.93 -13.45 -0.31
CA GLY A 173 -4.53 -13.86 -0.43
C GLY A 173 -3.83 -14.08 0.90
N GLY A 174 -4.31 -13.46 1.98
CA GLY A 174 -3.81 -13.52 3.35
C GLY A 174 -4.69 -12.71 4.29
N GLY A 175 -4.34 -12.69 5.57
CA GLY A 175 -5.09 -11.99 6.62
C GLY A 175 -4.34 -10.80 7.20
N ALA A 176 -4.12 -10.82 8.52
CA ALA A 176 -3.52 -9.72 9.27
C ALA A 176 -2.16 -9.28 8.69
N PHE A 177 -1.31 -10.22 8.29
CA PHE A 177 -0.01 -9.84 7.74
C PHE A 177 -0.13 -9.16 6.38
N LEU A 178 -0.96 -9.68 5.47
CA LEU A 178 -1.14 -9.08 4.16
C LEU A 178 -1.78 -7.68 4.25
N ASP A 179 -2.72 -7.49 5.17
CA ASP A 179 -3.44 -6.22 5.33
C ASP A 179 -2.65 -5.18 6.14
N LEU A 180 -2.02 -5.58 7.24
CA LEU A 180 -1.36 -4.69 8.20
C LEU A 180 0.18 -4.75 8.13
N GLY A 181 0.76 -5.94 7.96
CA GLY A 181 2.21 -6.14 7.98
C GLY A 181 2.91 -5.79 6.69
N VAL A 182 2.31 -6.13 5.54
CA VAL A 182 2.91 -5.85 4.22
C VAL A 182 3.14 -4.35 3.98
N PRO A 183 2.25 -3.42 4.35
CA PRO A 183 2.56 -1.99 4.27
C PRO A 183 3.75 -1.54 5.11
N LEU A 184 3.96 -2.16 6.27
CA LEU A 184 5.11 -1.88 7.14
C LEU A 184 6.40 -2.46 6.54
N LEU A 185 6.32 -3.66 5.96
CA LEU A 185 7.45 -4.27 5.24
C LEU A 185 7.80 -3.47 3.98
N ASP A 186 6.81 -3.05 3.20
CA ASP A 186 7.02 -2.18 2.04
C ASP A 186 7.75 -0.89 2.43
N LEU A 187 7.32 -0.25 3.51
CA LEU A 187 7.95 0.96 4.02
C LEU A 187 9.39 0.70 4.47
N ALA A 188 9.66 -0.42 5.16
CA ALA A 188 11.00 -0.79 5.60
C ALA A 188 11.94 -1.04 4.41
N LEU A 189 11.46 -1.75 3.39
CA LEU A 189 12.21 -2.02 2.16
C LEU A 189 12.49 -0.73 1.40
N TRP A 190 11.49 0.13 1.24
CA TRP A 190 11.62 1.40 0.54
C TRP A 190 12.64 2.34 1.22
N LEU A 191 12.62 2.44 2.56
CA LEU A 191 13.58 3.25 3.33
C LEU A 191 15.03 2.69 3.27
N THR A 192 15.19 1.42 2.90
CA THR A 192 16.49 0.73 2.87
C THR A 192 16.92 0.31 1.46
N ASP A 193 16.35 0.98 0.44
CA ASP A 193 16.62 0.72 -0.97
C ASP A 193 16.48 -0.77 -1.34
N PHE A 194 15.43 -1.40 -0.80
CA PHE A 194 15.12 -2.82 -1.04
C PHE A 194 16.30 -3.75 -0.77
N ALA A 195 16.91 -3.65 0.42
CA ALA A 195 17.99 -4.54 0.86
C ALA A 195 17.66 -6.03 0.60
N ASP A 196 18.71 -6.85 0.31
CA ASP A 196 18.56 -8.26 -0.02
C ASP A 196 18.19 -9.10 1.21
N PRO A 197 17.01 -9.74 1.27
CA PRO A 197 16.66 -10.64 2.36
C PRO A 197 17.43 -11.96 2.21
N ILE A 198 17.87 -12.53 3.34
CA ILE A 198 18.58 -13.81 3.37
C ILE A 198 17.86 -14.88 4.20
N ARG A 199 17.07 -14.46 5.20
CA ARG A 199 16.32 -15.37 6.08
C ARG A 199 15.02 -14.75 6.53
N VAL A 200 14.00 -15.61 6.63
CA VAL A 200 12.67 -15.26 7.11
C VAL A 200 12.24 -16.30 8.15
N SER A 201 11.79 -15.82 9.30
CA SER A 201 11.11 -16.62 10.32
C SER A 201 9.76 -15.97 10.63
N ALA A 202 8.69 -16.74 10.61
CA ALA A 202 7.36 -16.24 10.90
C ALA A 202 6.54 -17.25 11.71
N HIS A 203 5.71 -16.70 12.60
CA HIS A 203 4.70 -17.45 13.34
C HIS A 203 3.34 -16.79 13.14
N MET A 204 2.30 -17.58 12.79
CA MET A 204 0.96 -17.06 12.56
C MET A 204 -0.07 -17.60 13.54
N GLU A 205 -0.94 -16.72 14.01
CA GLU A 205 -2.17 -17.11 14.69
C GLU A 205 -3.22 -17.45 13.63
N ARG A 206 -3.54 -18.75 13.53
CA ARG A 206 -4.46 -19.25 12.49
C ARG A 206 -5.90 -18.84 12.80
N GLY A 207 -6.62 -18.40 11.78
CA GLY A 207 -8.06 -18.20 11.84
C GLY A 207 -8.82 -19.52 12.00
N LYS A 208 -10.07 -19.44 12.42
CA LYS A 208 -10.94 -20.61 12.62
C LYS A 208 -11.62 -21.01 11.31
N GLY A 209 -11.52 -22.30 10.97
CA GLY A 209 -12.19 -22.89 9.82
C GLY A 209 -11.30 -23.07 8.60
N ALA A 210 -11.74 -23.93 7.67
CA ALA A 210 -11.03 -24.21 6.42
C ALA A 210 -11.03 -22.98 5.50
N GLY A 211 -9.86 -22.60 4.98
CA GLY A 211 -9.71 -21.45 4.10
C GLY A 211 -9.77 -20.08 4.79
N ALA A 212 -9.79 -20.06 6.14
CA ALA A 212 -9.70 -18.81 6.90
C ALA A 212 -8.30 -18.19 6.78
N VAL A 213 -8.27 -16.87 6.85
CA VAL A 213 -7.01 -16.10 6.91
C VAL A 213 -6.48 -16.05 8.35
N GLU A 214 -5.20 -15.76 8.53
CA GLU A 214 -4.59 -15.57 9.85
C GLU A 214 -5.08 -14.28 10.51
N GLN A 215 -5.19 -14.31 11.84
CA GLN A 215 -5.63 -13.17 12.65
C GLN A 215 -4.47 -12.35 13.21
N GLY A 216 -3.31 -12.96 13.34
CA GLY A 216 -2.09 -12.32 13.77
C GLY A 216 -0.86 -12.99 13.16
N MET A 217 0.24 -12.25 13.08
CA MET A 217 1.52 -12.78 12.61
C MET A 217 2.70 -12.01 13.21
N LEU A 218 3.66 -12.78 13.74
CA LEU A 218 4.97 -12.28 14.12
C LEU A 218 5.98 -12.68 13.03
N VAL A 219 6.72 -11.70 12.52
CA VAL A 219 7.66 -11.88 11.41
C VAL A 219 9.03 -11.31 11.77
N GLN A 220 10.09 -12.04 11.44
CA GLN A 220 11.46 -11.56 11.47
C GLN A 220 12.13 -11.84 10.13
N ILE A 221 12.75 -10.81 9.54
CA ILE A 221 13.52 -10.90 8.29
C ILE A 221 14.93 -10.38 8.54
N THR A 222 15.93 -11.17 8.16
CA THR A 222 17.35 -10.77 8.19
C THR A 222 17.81 -10.49 6.76
N PHE A 223 18.53 -9.38 6.58
CA PHE A 223 19.04 -8.94 5.29
C PHE A 223 20.57 -9.10 5.20
N ALA A 224 21.08 -9.22 3.98
CA ALA A 224 22.50 -9.43 3.71
C ALA A 224 23.41 -8.32 4.28
N ASN A 225 22.92 -7.10 4.36
CA ASN A 225 23.64 -5.95 4.93
C ASN A 225 23.63 -5.91 6.48
N GLY A 226 23.02 -6.92 7.12
CA GLY A 226 22.90 -7.04 8.59
C GLY A 226 21.70 -6.32 9.19
N LEU A 227 20.83 -5.70 8.39
CA LEU A 227 19.55 -5.18 8.85
C LEU A 227 18.66 -6.34 9.33
N VAL A 228 17.92 -6.11 10.41
CA VAL A 228 16.84 -6.99 10.87
C VAL A 228 15.53 -6.22 10.91
N PHE A 229 14.52 -6.69 10.17
CA PHE A 229 13.15 -6.24 10.28
C PHE A 229 12.36 -7.19 11.18
N ALA A 230 11.61 -6.64 12.13
CA ALA A 230 10.65 -7.40 12.93
C ALA A 230 9.30 -6.70 12.91
N CYS A 231 8.25 -7.49 12.68
CA CYS A 231 6.89 -7.01 12.54
C CYS A 231 5.93 -7.89 13.34
N ASP A 232 5.03 -7.25 14.06
CA ASP A 232 3.98 -7.92 14.84
C ASP A 232 2.64 -7.28 14.53
N VAL A 233 1.68 -8.06 14.04
CA VAL A 233 0.37 -7.58 13.61
C VAL A 233 -0.76 -8.45 14.12
N ALA A 234 -1.89 -7.83 14.47
CA ALA A 234 -3.10 -8.51 14.91
C ALA A 234 -4.36 -7.75 14.47
N ASN A 235 -5.32 -8.50 13.89
CA ASN A 235 -6.63 -7.99 13.46
C ASN A 235 -7.72 -8.10 14.53
N ASP A 236 -7.42 -8.71 15.65
CA ASP A 236 -8.41 -9.08 16.70
C ASP A 236 -7.84 -8.83 18.10
N TYR A 237 -7.10 -7.74 18.20
CA TYR A 237 -6.45 -7.36 19.44
C TYR A 237 -7.47 -6.89 20.48
N VAL A 238 -7.39 -7.40 21.70
CA VAL A 238 -8.18 -6.95 22.83
C VAL A 238 -7.38 -5.93 23.63
N GLY A 239 -7.73 -4.65 23.50
CA GLY A 239 -7.04 -3.55 24.16
C GLY A 239 -7.94 -2.33 24.29
N GLN A 240 -7.42 -1.24 24.83
CA GLN A 240 -8.17 0.02 24.98
C GLN A 240 -8.12 0.89 23.72
N GLU A 241 -7.04 0.76 22.92
CA GLU A 241 -6.80 1.53 21.71
C GLU A 241 -6.05 0.70 20.66
N GLU A 242 -6.21 1.06 19.39
CA GLU A 242 -5.38 0.52 18.31
C GLU A 242 -3.94 0.98 18.47
N ARG A 243 -2.99 0.13 18.06
CA ARG A 243 -1.57 0.42 18.20
C ARG A 243 -0.89 0.30 16.85
N TRP A 244 -0.32 1.40 16.40
CA TRP A 244 0.53 1.43 15.22
C TRP A 244 1.89 2.01 15.60
N TRP A 245 2.98 1.32 15.23
CA TRP A 245 4.34 1.82 15.49
C TRP A 245 5.28 1.43 14.35
N PHE A 246 6.27 2.27 14.16
CA PHE A 246 7.36 2.01 13.23
C PHE A 246 8.61 2.70 13.79
N GLU A 247 9.63 1.92 14.12
CA GLU A 247 10.86 2.37 14.77
C GLU A 247 12.07 1.97 13.95
N VAL A 248 12.98 2.89 13.73
CA VAL A 248 14.25 2.70 13.05
C VAL A 248 15.38 2.80 14.08
N ILE A 249 16.24 1.79 14.09
CA ILE A 249 17.46 1.71 14.93
C ILE A 249 18.66 1.77 13.99
N ALA A 250 19.55 2.71 14.21
CA ALA A 250 20.72 2.90 13.39
C ALA A 250 21.98 3.17 14.23
N THR A 251 23.14 3.13 13.60
CA THR A 251 24.44 3.20 14.32
C THR A 251 24.74 4.56 14.96
N ARG A 252 24.08 5.64 14.49
CA ARG A 252 24.29 7.00 15.03
C ARG A 252 22.99 7.71 15.41
N GLY A 253 21.88 6.97 15.46
CA GLY A 253 20.60 7.54 15.85
C GLY A 253 19.47 6.53 15.80
N SER A 254 18.28 7.02 16.10
CA SER A 254 17.04 6.26 16.04
C SER A 254 15.90 7.18 15.63
N ALA A 255 14.83 6.58 15.10
CA ALA A 255 13.60 7.31 14.84
C ALA A 255 12.40 6.46 15.22
N ARG A 256 11.31 7.11 15.63
CA ARG A 256 10.00 6.48 15.82
C ARG A 256 8.92 7.33 15.16
N MET A 257 7.89 6.66 14.69
CA MET A 257 6.78 7.30 13.99
C MET A 257 5.53 7.42 14.87
N ALA A 258 4.63 8.33 14.44
CA ALA A 258 3.31 8.60 15.04
C ALA A 258 3.34 9.13 16.49
N PRO A 259 3.91 10.32 16.75
CA PRO A 259 4.51 11.28 15.79
C PRO A 259 5.98 10.96 15.50
N LEU A 260 6.49 11.52 14.38
CA LEU A 260 7.91 11.39 14.03
C LEU A 260 8.78 12.04 15.12
N ARG A 261 9.64 11.22 15.72
CA ARG A 261 10.69 11.61 16.63
C ARG A 261 12.01 11.06 16.13
N VAL A 262 13.02 11.92 16.08
CA VAL A 262 14.35 11.57 15.60
C VAL A 262 15.38 11.98 16.64
N VAL A 263 16.16 11.02 17.08
CA VAL A 263 17.29 11.24 17.98
C VAL A 263 18.56 10.84 17.26
N LYS A 264 19.57 11.71 17.25
CA LYS A 264 20.89 11.40 16.70
C LYS A 264 22.00 11.76 17.65
N GLU A 265 23.16 11.12 17.47
CA GLU A 265 24.36 11.45 18.20
C GLU A 265 24.98 12.73 17.63
N LEU A 266 25.13 13.76 18.49
CA LEU A 266 25.85 14.97 18.22
C LEU A 266 26.90 15.17 19.32
N ASN A 267 28.19 15.20 18.95
CA ASN A 267 29.31 15.37 19.89
C ASN A 267 29.27 14.39 21.07
N GLY A 268 28.96 13.12 20.80
CA GLY A 268 28.88 12.05 21.80
C GLY A 268 27.61 12.09 22.68
N ARG A 269 26.61 12.92 22.34
CA ARG A 269 25.35 13.04 23.09
C ARG A 269 24.15 12.75 22.23
N ALA A 270 23.20 11.98 22.77
CA ALA A 270 21.90 11.76 22.13
C ALA A 270 21.09 13.08 22.14
N THR A 271 20.78 13.59 20.98
CA THR A 271 20.10 14.89 20.80
C THR A 271 18.83 14.68 20.00
N ASP A 272 17.71 15.18 20.51
CA ASP A 272 16.43 15.22 19.78
C ASP A 272 16.52 16.29 18.67
N VAL A 273 16.37 15.84 17.44
CA VAL A 273 16.37 16.67 16.23
C VAL A 273 15.04 16.53 15.46
N SER A 274 14.00 16.10 16.15
CA SER A 274 12.67 15.91 15.58
C SER A 274 12.19 17.18 14.86
N PRO A 275 11.61 17.05 13.67
CA PRO A 275 11.02 18.22 13.02
C PRO A 275 9.87 18.78 13.88
N SER A 276 9.84 20.09 14.04
CA SER A 276 8.70 20.77 14.65
C SER A 276 7.53 20.73 13.65
N GLY A 277 6.62 19.77 13.81
CA GLY A 277 5.43 19.64 12.97
C GLY A 277 4.22 20.27 13.65
N ALA A 278 3.60 21.25 13.02
CA ALA A 278 2.22 21.60 13.35
C ALA A 278 1.32 20.46 12.86
N ALA A 279 0.53 19.88 13.76
CA ALA A 279 -0.54 18.98 13.37
C ALA A 279 -1.49 19.72 12.43
N GLY A 280 -1.55 19.29 11.17
CA GLY A 280 -2.48 19.86 10.20
C GLY A 280 -3.93 19.56 10.62
N ARG A 281 -4.89 20.33 10.09
CA ARG A 281 -6.33 20.10 10.33
C ARG A 281 -6.85 18.80 9.69
N GLU A 282 -6.15 18.28 8.70
CA GLU A 282 -6.51 17.07 7.97
C GLU A 282 -5.75 15.86 8.53
N SER A 283 -6.40 14.70 8.59
CA SER A 283 -5.74 13.48 9.07
C SER A 283 -4.57 13.08 8.17
N ALA A 284 -3.51 12.53 8.75
CA ALA A 284 -2.33 12.04 8.00
C ALA A 284 -2.72 10.98 6.95
N PHE A 285 -3.78 10.22 7.21
CA PHE A 285 -4.35 9.26 6.28
C PHE A 285 -4.84 9.94 4.98
N ILE A 286 -5.71 10.94 5.09
CA ILE A 286 -6.23 11.66 3.91
C ILE A 286 -5.13 12.45 3.20
N GLN A 287 -4.20 13.04 3.94
CA GLN A 287 -3.05 13.74 3.35
C GLN A 287 -2.19 12.80 2.50
N SER A 288 -1.94 11.57 2.96
CA SER A 288 -1.15 10.59 2.21
C SER A 288 -1.83 10.17 0.90
N TYR A 289 -3.12 9.89 0.92
CA TYR A 289 -3.89 9.60 -0.31
C TYR A 289 -3.95 10.80 -1.27
N ARG A 290 -4.06 12.00 -0.74
CA ARG A 290 -4.02 13.21 -1.56
C ARG A 290 -2.68 13.37 -2.27
N ALA A 291 -1.57 13.15 -1.57
CA ALA A 291 -0.23 13.24 -2.14
C ALA A 291 0.01 12.14 -3.17
N GLU A 292 -0.42 10.92 -2.90
CA GLU A 292 -0.34 9.78 -3.81
C GLU A 292 -1.15 10.00 -5.09
N LEU A 293 -2.42 10.40 -4.97
CA LEU A 293 -3.28 10.68 -6.12
C LEU A 293 -2.78 11.89 -6.93
N ALA A 294 -2.22 12.90 -6.27
CA ALA A 294 -1.60 14.03 -6.97
C ALA A 294 -0.37 13.57 -7.76
N HIS A 295 0.45 12.68 -7.20
CA HIS A 295 1.58 12.07 -7.90
C HIS A 295 1.09 11.23 -9.09
N PHE A 296 0.06 10.40 -8.91
CA PHE A 296 -0.52 9.62 -10.00
C PHE A 296 -0.99 10.51 -11.17
N VAL A 297 -1.75 11.57 -10.86
CA VAL A 297 -2.22 12.53 -11.87
C VAL A 297 -1.05 13.22 -12.58
N ALA A 298 0.00 13.61 -11.84
CA ALA A 298 1.20 14.23 -12.41
C ALA A 298 1.97 13.27 -13.33
N VAL A 299 2.05 11.98 -12.98
CA VAL A 299 2.67 10.94 -13.83
C VAL A 299 1.86 10.74 -15.11
N VAL A 300 0.52 10.64 -15.02
CA VAL A 300 -0.36 10.50 -16.19
C VAL A 300 -0.28 11.71 -17.12
N ARG A 301 -0.02 12.90 -16.56
CA ARG A 301 0.19 14.16 -17.32
C ARG A 301 1.62 14.34 -17.83
N GLU A 302 2.51 13.39 -17.56
CA GLU A 302 3.94 13.48 -17.88
C GLU A 302 4.67 14.66 -17.19
N GLU A 303 4.12 15.15 -16.08
CA GLU A 303 4.69 16.21 -15.23
C GLU A 303 5.63 15.65 -14.15
N SER A 304 5.58 14.33 -13.94
CA SER A 304 6.45 13.59 -13.02
C SER A 304 6.98 12.32 -13.71
N PRO A 305 8.21 11.89 -13.42
CA PRO A 305 8.74 10.67 -14.01
C PRO A 305 7.92 9.45 -13.60
N TYR A 306 7.74 8.52 -14.53
CA TYR A 306 7.13 7.22 -14.27
C TYR A 306 8.17 6.20 -13.84
N GLU A 307 7.94 5.56 -12.72
CA GLU A 307 8.72 4.42 -12.24
C GLU A 307 7.79 3.21 -12.15
N PRO A 308 8.03 2.14 -12.94
CA PRO A 308 7.25 0.90 -12.83
C PRO A 308 7.40 0.29 -11.44
N PRO A 309 6.33 -0.27 -10.84
CA PRO A 309 6.38 -0.86 -9.50
C PRO A 309 7.06 -2.25 -9.51
N ALA A 310 8.29 -2.34 -10.06
CA ALA A 310 9.07 -3.57 -10.13
C ALA A 310 9.52 -4.08 -8.76
N ASP A 311 9.63 -3.17 -7.79
CA ASP A 311 9.90 -3.44 -6.40
C ASP A 311 8.85 -4.38 -5.75
N GLN A 312 7.62 -4.36 -6.26
CA GLN A 312 6.53 -5.22 -5.76
C GLN A 312 6.74 -6.71 -6.07
N VAL A 313 7.48 -7.05 -7.10
CA VAL A 313 7.90 -8.45 -7.36
C VAL A 313 8.73 -8.96 -6.18
N ARG A 314 9.70 -8.14 -5.74
CA ARG A 314 10.58 -8.49 -4.62
C ARG A 314 9.80 -8.53 -3.30
N LEU A 315 8.94 -7.54 -3.05
CA LEU A 315 8.07 -7.51 -1.87
C LEU A 315 7.25 -8.81 -1.78
N LEU A 316 6.55 -9.20 -2.85
CA LEU A 316 5.70 -10.38 -2.81
C LEU A 316 6.48 -11.70 -2.72
N LYS A 317 7.69 -11.81 -3.28
CA LYS A 317 8.57 -12.96 -3.02
C LYS A 317 8.92 -13.12 -1.53
N ILE A 318 9.15 -12.00 -0.83
CA ILE A 318 9.37 -12.01 0.63
C ILE A 318 8.07 -12.43 1.35
N VAL A 319 6.92 -11.89 0.94
CA VAL A 319 5.61 -12.24 1.51
C VAL A 319 5.32 -13.75 1.34
N GLU A 320 5.59 -14.32 0.16
CA GLU A 320 5.48 -15.76 -0.10
C GLU A 320 6.38 -16.57 0.86
N ALA A 321 7.62 -16.11 1.09
CA ALA A 321 8.53 -16.75 2.03
C ALA A 321 8.07 -16.64 3.49
N VAL A 322 7.46 -15.50 3.88
CA VAL A 322 6.86 -15.32 5.21
C VAL A 322 5.74 -16.34 5.44
N TYR A 323 4.79 -16.45 4.52
CA TYR A 323 3.71 -17.44 4.64
C TYR A 323 4.25 -18.87 4.64
N LYS A 324 5.23 -19.18 3.79
CA LYS A 324 5.88 -20.50 3.78
C LYS A 324 6.55 -20.82 5.11
N SER A 325 7.26 -19.84 5.72
CA SER A 325 7.88 -20.01 7.04
C SER A 325 6.85 -20.32 8.12
N ALA A 326 5.75 -19.57 8.14
CA ALA A 326 4.69 -19.77 9.12
C ALA A 326 3.87 -21.05 8.90
N GLU A 327 3.73 -21.53 7.65
CA GLU A 327 3.04 -22.79 7.33
C GLU A 327 3.86 -24.02 7.67
N GLU A 328 5.18 -23.96 7.42
CA GLU A 328 6.12 -25.06 7.66
C GLU A 328 6.76 -25.02 9.06
N ASP A 329 6.45 -23.98 9.86
CA ASP A 329 7.01 -23.74 11.19
C ASP A 329 8.55 -23.82 11.23
N LYS A 330 9.19 -23.20 10.22
CA LYS A 330 10.65 -23.19 10.09
C LYS A 330 11.19 -21.94 9.42
N GLU A 331 12.48 -21.64 9.69
CA GLU A 331 13.21 -20.60 8.96
C GLU A 331 13.29 -20.93 7.45
N ILE A 332 12.99 -19.95 6.60
CA ILE A 332 13.20 -20.03 5.15
C ILE A 332 14.42 -19.20 4.78
N ARG A 333 15.34 -19.78 4.02
CA ARG A 333 16.45 -19.08 3.37
C ARG A 333 16.07 -18.65 1.97
N LEU A 334 16.41 -17.42 1.62
CA LEU A 334 16.13 -16.78 0.35
C LEU A 334 17.38 -16.67 -0.52
#